data_3a5798274f7e777bea20426f111280e9
#
_entry.id   3a5798274f7e777bea20426f111280e9
#
_cell.length_a   1.000
_cell.length_b   1.000
_cell.length_c   1.000
_cell.angle_alpha   90.00
_cell.angle_beta   90.00
_cell.angle_gamma   90.00
#
_symmetry.space_group_name_H-M   'P 1'
#
loop_
_entity.id
_entity.type
_entity.pdbx_description
1 polymer ?
#
loop_
_entity_poly.entity_id
_entity_poly.type
_entity_poly.pdbx_seq_one_letter_code
_entity_poly.pdbx_strand_id
1 'polypeptide(L)'
;ITDWVKSHMVYLADPDGSEFIQTPVILLQQIQLKGVAYGDCDDHVVLLGALLRAIGVPAHPVAVKLNPQNPVFDHVVIEYPSQGEMVIIDPCAKNVAAPHYFERLRVA
;
A
#
# COMPACT_ATOMS: atom_id res chain seq x y z
N ILE A 1 -4.24 10.15 -7.38
CA ILE A 1 -4.75 9.20 -6.35
C ILE A 1 -3.65 8.79 -5.38
N THR A 2 -2.47 8.43 -5.87
CA THR A 2 -1.36 8.06 -5.00
C THR A 2 -0.99 9.18 -4.05
N ASP A 3 -0.86 10.41 -4.55
CA ASP A 3 -0.55 11.57 -3.71
C ASP A 3 -1.67 11.85 -2.70
N TRP A 4 -2.91 11.66 -3.10
CA TRP A 4 -4.04 11.81 -2.19
C TRP A 4 -3.97 10.81 -1.04
N VAL A 5 -3.68 9.54 -1.34
CA VAL A 5 -3.51 8.52 -0.30
C VAL A 5 -2.34 8.86 0.62
N LYS A 6 -1.19 9.24 0.06
CA LYS A 6 -0.01 9.61 0.85
C LYS A 6 -0.26 10.79 1.78
N SER A 7 -1.08 11.75 1.34
CA SER A 7 -1.37 12.96 2.15
C SER A 7 -2.45 12.73 3.20
N HIS A 8 -3.29 11.70 3.05
CA HIS A 8 -4.41 11.42 3.97
C HIS A 8 -4.20 10.20 4.85
N MET A 9 -3.11 9.46 4.66
CA MET A 9 -2.76 8.31 5.49
C MET A 9 -1.51 8.63 6.31
N VAL A 10 -1.57 8.30 7.58
CA VAL A 10 -0.43 8.41 8.51
C VAL A 10 0.00 7.02 8.90
N TYR A 11 1.30 6.72 8.76
CA TYR A 11 1.81 5.40 9.11
C TYR A 11 1.75 5.19 10.63
N LEU A 12 1.16 4.08 11.01
CA LEU A 12 1.09 3.63 12.40
C LEU A 12 1.21 2.11 12.40
N ALA A 13 2.28 1.59 12.98
CA ALA A 13 2.49 0.15 13.05
C ALA A 13 1.43 -0.50 13.95
N ASP A 14 1.02 -1.72 13.57
CA ASP A 14 0.11 -2.49 14.41
C ASP A 14 0.76 -2.81 15.76
N PRO A 15 -0.04 -2.93 16.84
CA PRO A 15 0.48 -3.34 18.13
C PRO A 15 1.17 -4.71 18.04
N ASP A 16 2.18 -4.92 18.88
CA ASP A 16 2.92 -6.18 18.94
C ASP A 16 1.97 -7.36 19.13
N GLY A 17 2.16 -8.38 18.29
CA GLY A 17 1.35 -9.60 18.34
C GLY A 17 -0.05 -9.46 17.78
N SER A 18 -0.40 -8.31 17.22
CA SER A 18 -1.69 -8.05 16.60
C SER A 18 -1.49 -7.57 15.17
N GLU A 19 -2.32 -8.07 14.27
CA GLU A 19 -2.34 -7.60 12.90
C GLU A 19 -3.76 -7.20 12.55
N PHE A 20 -3.98 -5.90 12.31
CA PHE A 20 -5.27 -5.36 11.94
C PHE A 20 -5.23 -4.86 10.52
N ILE A 21 -6.08 -5.44 9.68
CA ILE A 21 -6.30 -4.95 8.32
C ILE A 21 -7.64 -4.24 8.29
N GLN A 22 -7.62 -2.95 8.03
CA GLN A 22 -8.83 -2.15 7.95
C GLN A 22 -9.40 -2.21 6.54
N THR A 23 -10.73 -2.17 6.44
CA THR A 23 -11.38 -2.10 5.12
C THR A 23 -11.22 -0.71 4.52
N PRO A 24 -11.25 -0.57 3.17
CA PRO A 24 -11.22 0.75 2.55
C PRO A 24 -12.32 1.68 3.04
N VAL A 25 -13.51 1.14 3.31
CA VAL A 25 -14.64 1.95 3.81
C VAL A 25 -14.32 2.54 5.18
N ILE A 26 -13.73 1.76 6.08
CA ILE A 26 -13.35 2.24 7.41
C ILE A 26 -12.28 3.33 7.29
N LEU A 27 -11.28 3.13 6.43
CA LEU A 27 -10.23 4.13 6.21
C LEU A 27 -10.81 5.44 5.66
N LEU A 28 -11.69 5.36 4.69
CA LEU A 28 -12.35 6.54 4.13
C LEU A 28 -13.23 7.26 5.16
N GLN A 29 -13.90 6.51 6.04
CA GLN A 29 -14.68 7.11 7.12
C GLN A 29 -13.78 7.85 8.12
N GLN A 30 -12.61 7.30 8.45
CA GLN A 30 -11.64 8.00 9.31
C GLN A 30 -11.18 9.31 8.67
N ILE A 31 -10.87 9.30 7.37
CA ILE A 31 -10.46 10.50 6.65
C ILE A 31 -11.58 11.54 6.63
N GLN A 32 -12.82 11.11 6.41
CA GLN A 32 -13.97 12.02 6.38
C GLN A 32 -14.21 12.69 7.74
N LEU A 33 -14.02 11.94 8.83
CA LEU A 33 -14.30 12.44 10.19
C LEU A 33 -13.13 13.21 10.80
N LYS A 34 -11.89 12.83 10.48
CA LYS A 34 -10.68 13.36 11.15
C LYS A 34 -9.68 14.02 10.20
N GLY A 35 -9.91 13.95 8.90
CA GLY A 35 -9.00 14.45 7.88
C GLY A 35 -7.87 13.49 7.49
N VAL A 36 -7.59 12.48 8.32
CA VAL A 36 -6.58 11.46 8.04
C VAL A 36 -7.03 10.12 8.58
N ALA A 37 -6.46 9.05 8.04
CA ALA A 37 -6.56 7.69 8.59
C ALA A 37 -5.17 7.22 9.02
N TYR A 38 -5.13 6.29 9.95
CA TYR A 38 -3.90 5.70 10.46
C TYR A 38 -3.85 4.23 10.10
N GLY A 39 -2.68 3.76 9.67
CA GLY A 39 -2.48 2.36 9.35
C GLY A 39 -1.05 2.06 8.92
N ASP A 40 -0.73 0.77 8.83
CA ASP A 40 0.56 0.30 8.35
C ASP A 40 0.58 0.18 6.81
N CYS A 41 1.60 -0.49 6.26
CA CYS A 41 1.72 -0.61 4.81
C CYS A 41 0.55 -1.39 4.19
N ASP A 42 -0.01 -2.38 4.87
CA ASP A 42 -1.16 -3.14 4.36
C ASP A 42 -2.38 -2.23 4.19
N ASP A 43 -2.64 -1.36 5.16
CA ASP A 43 -3.75 -0.42 5.10
C ASP A 43 -3.59 0.60 3.98
N HIS A 44 -2.38 1.12 3.78
CA HIS A 44 -2.08 2.04 2.68
C HIS A 44 -2.32 1.37 1.32
N VAL A 45 -1.87 0.13 1.17
CA VAL A 45 -2.03 -0.65 -0.07
C VAL A 45 -3.50 -0.97 -0.32
N VAL A 46 -4.25 -1.35 0.71
CA VAL A 46 -5.68 -1.65 0.59
C VAL A 46 -6.44 -0.42 0.11
N LEU A 47 -6.18 0.75 0.68
CA LEU A 47 -6.87 1.98 0.27
C LEU A 47 -6.49 2.39 -1.15
N LEU A 48 -5.19 2.44 -1.46
CA LEU A 48 -4.75 2.82 -2.81
C LEU A 48 -5.27 1.85 -3.86
N GLY A 49 -5.18 0.55 -3.61
CA GLY A 49 -5.66 -0.47 -4.54
C GLY A 49 -7.16 -0.37 -4.80
N ALA A 50 -7.96 -0.14 -3.75
CA ALA A 50 -9.40 0.02 -3.89
C ALA A 50 -9.76 1.26 -4.70
N LEU A 51 -9.09 2.37 -4.47
CA LEU A 51 -9.34 3.61 -5.22
C LEU A 51 -8.95 3.48 -6.69
N LEU A 52 -7.82 2.85 -6.98
CA LEU A 52 -7.40 2.61 -8.36
C LEU A 52 -8.40 1.69 -9.09
N ARG A 53 -8.82 0.61 -8.45
CA ARG A 53 -9.81 -0.30 -9.04
C ARG A 53 -11.16 0.39 -9.25
N ALA A 54 -11.54 1.29 -8.37
CA ALA A 54 -12.78 2.05 -8.50
C ALA A 54 -12.84 2.92 -9.75
N ILE A 55 -11.69 3.38 -10.25
CA ILE A 55 -11.61 4.16 -11.50
C ILE A 55 -11.22 3.30 -12.70
N GLY A 56 -11.25 1.98 -12.57
CA GLY A 56 -11.01 1.05 -13.68
C GLY A 56 -9.56 0.67 -13.90
N VAL A 57 -8.66 0.99 -12.98
CA VAL A 57 -7.25 0.59 -13.06
C VAL A 57 -7.07 -0.76 -12.38
N PRO A 58 -6.59 -1.82 -13.10
CA PRO A 58 -6.42 -3.15 -12.51
C PRO A 58 -5.15 -3.21 -11.65
N ALA A 59 -5.24 -2.68 -10.44
CA ALA A 59 -4.15 -2.66 -9.48
C ALA A 59 -4.12 -3.95 -8.65
N HIS A 60 -2.92 -4.42 -8.32
CA HIS A 60 -2.70 -5.62 -7.51
C HIS A 60 -1.69 -5.35 -6.40
N PRO A 61 -1.94 -5.84 -5.18
CA PRO A 61 -0.91 -5.82 -4.16
C PRO A 61 0.20 -6.82 -4.51
N VAL A 62 1.42 -6.44 -4.21
CA VAL A 62 2.62 -7.26 -4.42
C VAL A 62 3.42 -7.29 -3.14
N ALA A 63 3.63 -8.49 -2.60
CA ALA A 63 4.53 -8.70 -1.49
C ALA A 63 5.97 -8.67 -1.99
N VAL A 64 6.85 -7.97 -1.29
CA VAL A 64 8.24 -7.79 -1.68
C VAL A 64 9.17 -8.03 -0.49
N LYS A 65 10.42 -8.35 -0.80
CA LYS A 65 11.48 -8.42 0.19
C LYS A 65 12.39 -7.22 0.05
N LEU A 66 12.56 -6.47 1.13
CA LEU A 66 13.50 -5.36 1.21
C LEU A 66 14.90 -5.84 1.58
N ASN A 67 15.00 -6.99 2.23
CA ASN A 67 16.23 -7.60 2.66
C ASN A 67 16.30 -9.05 2.15
N PRO A 68 17.32 -9.44 1.36
CA PRO A 68 17.42 -10.80 0.81
C PRO A 68 17.62 -11.87 1.88
N GLN A 69 18.07 -11.49 3.07
CA GLN A 69 18.28 -12.41 4.19
C GLN A 69 16.99 -12.74 4.94
N ASN A 70 15.92 -11.99 4.70
CA ASN A 70 14.66 -12.24 5.36
C ASN A 70 13.99 -13.49 4.76
N PRO A 71 13.60 -14.49 5.58
CA PRO A 71 12.94 -15.69 5.06
C PRO A 71 11.50 -15.45 4.60
N VAL A 72 10.90 -14.33 4.95
CA VAL A 72 9.52 -14.00 4.59
C VAL A 72 9.47 -12.65 3.87
N PHE A 73 8.36 -12.40 3.15
CA PHE A 73 8.09 -11.10 2.58
C PHE A 73 7.78 -10.12 3.71
N ASP A 74 8.47 -9.00 3.72
CA ASP A 74 8.44 -8.05 4.84
C ASP A 74 7.79 -6.70 4.47
N HIS A 75 7.31 -6.56 3.23
CA HIS A 75 6.69 -5.33 2.79
C HIS A 75 5.68 -5.61 1.67
N VAL A 76 4.74 -4.70 1.48
CA VAL A 76 3.75 -4.81 0.41
C VAL A 76 3.63 -3.48 -0.32
N VAL A 77 3.49 -3.58 -1.64
CA VAL A 77 3.35 -2.44 -2.55
C VAL A 77 2.21 -2.69 -3.52
N ILE A 78 1.94 -1.74 -4.40
CA ILE A 78 0.93 -1.88 -5.47
C ILE A 78 1.63 -1.89 -6.82
N GLU A 79 1.19 -2.78 -7.72
CA GLU A 79 1.51 -2.68 -9.13
C GLU A 79 0.24 -2.41 -9.95
N TYR A 80 0.38 -1.63 -11.00
CA TYR A 80 -0.70 -1.35 -11.93
C TYR A 80 -0.14 -1.06 -13.33
N PRO A 81 -0.93 -1.31 -14.40
CA PRO A 81 -0.48 -0.98 -15.75
C PRO A 81 -0.59 0.52 -16.02
N SER A 82 0.43 1.08 -16.65
CA SER A 82 0.44 2.47 -17.11
C SER A 82 1.23 2.56 -18.39
N GLN A 83 0.61 3.05 -19.46
CA GLN A 83 1.24 3.27 -20.76
C GLN A 83 1.98 2.03 -21.30
N GLY A 84 1.37 0.86 -21.14
CA GLY A 84 1.93 -0.39 -21.63
C GLY A 84 2.97 -1.05 -20.74
N GLU A 85 3.26 -0.48 -19.59
CA GLU A 85 4.21 -1.01 -18.62
C GLU A 85 3.56 -1.21 -17.27
N MET A 86 4.11 -2.14 -16.48
CA MET A 86 3.70 -2.31 -15.09
C MET A 86 4.50 -1.38 -14.19
N VAL A 87 3.81 -0.55 -13.45
CA VAL A 87 4.39 0.41 -12.52
C VAL A 87 4.18 -0.08 -11.10
N ILE A 88 5.22 0.01 -10.28
CA ILE A 88 5.16 -0.35 -8.87
C ILE A 88 5.21 0.92 -8.05
N ILE A 89 4.25 1.07 -7.12
CA ILE A 89 4.19 2.21 -6.21
C ILE A 89 4.13 1.71 -4.78
N ASP A 90 4.91 2.34 -3.92
CA ASP A 90 4.84 2.17 -2.48
C ASP A 90 4.12 3.37 -1.88
N PRO A 91 2.86 3.21 -1.45
CA PRO A 91 2.11 4.33 -0.87
C PRO A 91 2.62 4.77 0.50
N CYS A 92 3.48 3.98 1.14
CA CYS A 92 4.10 4.34 2.41
C CYS A 92 5.40 5.13 2.24
N ALA A 93 6.03 5.05 1.07
CA ALA A 93 7.29 5.74 0.81
C ALA A 93 7.07 7.22 0.63
N LYS A 94 7.89 8.04 1.30
CA LYS A 94 7.67 9.48 1.29
C LYS A 94 8.25 10.18 0.06
N ASN A 95 9.40 9.80 -0.46
CA ASN A 95 10.07 10.64 -1.45
C ASN A 95 11.09 9.94 -2.29
N VAL A 96 10.98 8.68 -2.56
CA VAL A 96 12.18 8.00 -2.95
C VAL A 96 11.98 7.22 -4.21
N ALA A 97 13.03 7.17 -5.02
CA ALA A 97 13.16 6.13 -6.01
C ALA A 97 12.84 4.79 -5.36
N ALA A 98 12.04 3.97 -6.03
CA ALA A 98 11.65 2.68 -5.50
C ALA A 98 12.89 1.90 -5.05
N PRO A 99 12.91 1.37 -3.82
CA PRO A 99 14.01 0.53 -3.39
C PRO A 99 14.11 -0.71 -4.24
N HIS A 100 15.28 -1.34 -4.23
CA HIS A 100 15.45 -2.61 -4.91
C HIS A 100 14.66 -3.70 -4.17
N TYR A 101 13.79 -4.40 -4.89
CA TYR A 101 13.05 -5.52 -4.35
C TYR A 101 13.70 -6.82 -4.76
N PHE A 102 14.14 -7.62 -3.80
CA PHE A 102 14.85 -8.86 -4.08
C PHE A 102 13.93 -9.98 -4.54
N GLU A 103 12.71 -10.04 -4.00
CA GLU A 103 11.69 -10.97 -4.45
C GLU A 103 10.34 -10.27 -4.48
N ARG A 104 9.47 -10.72 -5.41
CA ARG A 104 8.13 -10.20 -5.58
C ARG A 104 7.14 -11.33 -5.70
N LEU A 105 5.98 -11.18 -5.06
CA LEU A 105 4.89 -12.12 -5.18
C LEU A 105 3.59 -11.34 -5.31
N ARG A 106 2.93 -11.48 -6.47
CA ARG A 106 1.62 -10.86 -6.65
C ARG A 106 0.60 -11.56 -5.74
N VAL A 107 -0.10 -10.77 -4.95
CA VAL A 107 -1.18 -11.23 -4.11
C VAL A 107 -2.49 -10.84 -4.79
N ALA A 108 -3.29 -11.83 -5.10
CA ALA A 108 -4.61 -11.75 -5.77
C ALA A 108 -5.06 -10.38 -6.26
#